data_6fcdd95e2353a017b8cb22aa6d34d12f
#
_entry.id   6fcdd95e2353a017b8cb22aa6d34d12f
#
_cell.length_a   1.000
_cell.length_b   1.000
_cell.length_c   1.000
_cell.angle_alpha   90.00
_cell.angle_beta   90.00
_cell.angle_gamma   90.00
#
_symmetry.space_group_name_H-M   'P 1'
#
loop_
_entity.id
_entity.type
_entity.pdbx_description
1 polymer ?
#
loop_
_entity_poly.entity_id
_entity_poly.type
_entity_poly.pdbx_seq_one_letter_code
_entity_poly.pdbx_strand_id
1 'polypeptide(L)'
;WMGHHIGNEHTSRNWTEHCNDLIWRVCDLYPDNFAPVCQLPQSPGIGVESSVRELRRCVEEMGFIGCNLNPDPSGGHWTGPPLFDPYWHPLFAAMCELDVPAMVHVSATCNPNFHFTSSHYLGADTTAFVQAMTSGLFRDFPSMRWVIPHGGGAVPYHWGRFKGMAEGHNAEGSSTWQLLDELMANVFFDTCVYHQPGIDLLVDVVPTDNILFGSEMVGAVKGKDPDTGEYYDDTKRYIERANLSIEQRTKIFDGNVRRVYPRLTTTGVAS
;
A
#
# COMPACT_ATOMS: atom_id res chain seq x y z
N TRP A 1 -16.56 3.24 -4.13
CA TRP A 1 -16.86 3.01 -5.56
C TRP A 1 -16.53 4.22 -6.44
N MET A 2 -16.10 5.33 -5.87
CA MET A 2 -15.58 6.44 -6.67
C MET A 2 -14.15 6.15 -7.11
N GLY A 3 -13.92 6.15 -8.42
CA GLY A 3 -12.57 6.13 -8.98
C GLY A 3 -12.13 7.54 -9.36
N HIS A 4 -10.85 7.81 -9.33
CA HIS A 4 -10.28 9.11 -9.71
C HIS A 4 -10.55 9.50 -11.18
N HIS A 5 -10.90 8.52 -12.02
CA HIS A 5 -11.31 8.73 -13.41
C HIS A 5 -12.76 9.24 -13.55
N ILE A 6 -13.53 9.30 -12.46
CA ILE A 6 -14.91 9.78 -12.45
C ILE A 6 -14.92 11.28 -12.13
N GLY A 7 -15.39 12.08 -13.09
CA GLY A 7 -15.43 13.53 -12.95
C GLY A 7 -14.11 14.22 -13.32
N ASN A 8 -14.02 15.49 -13.00
CA ASN A 8 -12.83 16.33 -13.24
C ASN A 8 -12.05 16.56 -11.93
N GLU A 9 -10.96 17.31 -12.02
CA GLU A 9 -10.13 17.68 -10.86
C GLU A 9 -10.93 18.25 -9.69
N HIS A 10 -11.86 19.16 -9.96
CA HIS A 10 -12.70 19.80 -8.94
C HIS A 10 -13.55 18.76 -8.20
N THR A 11 -14.16 17.83 -8.94
CA THR A 11 -14.93 16.73 -8.36
C THR A 11 -14.05 15.81 -7.51
N SER A 12 -12.89 15.39 -8.04
CA SER A 12 -11.95 14.55 -7.32
C SER A 12 -11.46 15.19 -6.03
N ARG A 13 -11.09 16.48 -6.09
CA ARG A 13 -10.64 17.22 -4.92
C ARG A 13 -11.73 17.31 -3.84
N ASN A 14 -12.90 17.81 -4.18
CA ASN A 14 -13.99 17.99 -3.20
C ASN A 14 -14.43 16.65 -2.59
N TRP A 15 -14.49 15.61 -3.40
CA TRP A 15 -14.82 14.27 -2.91
C TRP A 15 -13.76 13.75 -1.94
N THR A 16 -12.48 13.90 -2.28
CA THR A 16 -11.37 13.45 -1.43
C THR A 16 -11.33 14.22 -0.11
N GLU A 17 -11.40 15.55 -0.15
CA GLU A 17 -11.47 16.41 1.05
C GLU A 17 -12.63 15.98 1.96
N HIS A 18 -13.82 15.78 1.39
CA HIS A 18 -14.99 15.32 2.16
C HIS A 18 -14.79 13.93 2.78
N CYS A 19 -14.21 12.99 2.04
CA CYS A 19 -13.92 11.65 2.58
C CYS A 19 -12.90 11.72 3.72
N ASN A 20 -11.85 12.53 3.58
CA ASN A 20 -10.85 12.72 4.63
C ASN A 20 -11.45 13.38 5.89
N ASP A 21 -12.33 14.36 5.73
CA ASP A 21 -13.05 14.96 6.85
C ASP A 21 -13.93 13.94 7.60
N LEU A 22 -14.58 13.03 6.87
CA LEU A 22 -15.34 11.95 7.47
C LEU A 22 -14.45 10.93 8.19
N ILE A 23 -13.31 10.57 7.61
CA ILE A 23 -12.31 9.68 8.26
C ILE A 23 -11.82 10.32 9.55
N TRP A 24 -11.41 11.59 9.50
CA TRP A 24 -10.99 12.34 10.67
C TRP A 24 -12.07 12.33 11.77
N ARG A 25 -13.33 12.59 11.38
CA ARG A 25 -14.46 12.58 12.33
C ARG A 25 -14.66 11.23 13.02
N VAL A 26 -14.50 10.13 12.28
CA VAL A 26 -14.60 8.79 12.88
C VAL A 26 -13.44 8.55 13.86
N CYS A 27 -12.22 8.96 13.51
CA CYS A 27 -11.06 8.82 14.39
C CYS A 27 -11.17 9.72 15.63
N ASP A 28 -11.73 10.93 15.50
CA ASP A 28 -11.99 11.83 16.62
C ASP A 28 -13.06 11.25 17.60
N LEU A 29 -14.07 10.58 17.06
CA LEU A 29 -15.10 9.90 17.87
C LEU A 29 -14.60 8.62 18.55
N TYR A 30 -13.63 7.95 17.97
CA TYR A 30 -13.09 6.66 18.46
C TYR A 30 -11.55 6.65 18.44
N PRO A 31 -10.89 7.53 19.21
CA PRO A 31 -9.44 7.74 19.12
C PRO A 31 -8.61 6.54 19.55
N ASP A 32 -9.16 5.68 20.39
CA ASP A 32 -8.49 4.46 20.86
C ASP A 32 -8.59 3.29 19.86
N ASN A 33 -9.44 3.41 18.83
CA ASN A 33 -9.72 2.33 17.89
C ASN A 33 -9.18 2.60 16.49
N PHE A 34 -9.04 3.86 16.07
CA PHE A 34 -8.72 4.22 14.70
C PHE A 34 -7.62 5.28 14.62
N ALA A 35 -6.73 5.11 13.64
CA ALA A 35 -5.76 6.11 13.22
C ALA A 35 -6.01 6.46 11.73
N PRO A 36 -6.05 7.75 11.35
CA PRO A 36 -6.49 8.14 10.03
C PRO A 36 -5.37 8.04 8.98
N VAL A 37 -5.71 7.46 7.82
CA VAL A 37 -4.90 7.46 6.59
C VAL A 37 -5.70 8.14 5.50
N CYS A 38 -5.12 9.15 4.83
CA CYS A 38 -5.86 9.99 3.90
C CYS A 38 -5.88 9.43 2.47
N GLN A 39 -6.91 9.78 1.73
CA GLN A 39 -6.94 9.70 0.28
C GLN A 39 -6.30 10.95 -0.32
N LEU A 40 -5.79 10.83 -1.55
CA LEU A 40 -5.23 11.95 -2.31
C LEU A 40 -6.10 12.25 -3.52
N PRO A 41 -6.36 13.53 -3.86
CA PRO A 41 -7.07 13.89 -5.08
C PRO A 41 -6.17 13.70 -6.29
N GLN A 42 -6.36 12.61 -7.01
CA GLN A 42 -5.57 12.22 -8.17
C GLN A 42 -6.49 12.07 -9.39
N SER A 43 -6.54 13.08 -10.24
CA SER A 43 -7.29 12.99 -11.49
C SER A 43 -6.36 12.71 -12.68
N PRO A 44 -6.78 11.91 -13.67
CA PRO A 44 -5.98 11.69 -14.86
C PRO A 44 -5.61 12.99 -15.59
N GLY A 45 -4.35 13.12 -15.98
CA GLY A 45 -3.86 14.22 -16.81
C GLY A 45 -3.63 15.56 -16.11
N ILE A 46 -3.71 15.62 -14.78
CA ILE A 46 -3.39 16.83 -13.99
C ILE A 46 -2.21 16.58 -13.05
N GLY A 47 -1.56 17.67 -12.59
CA GLY A 47 -0.41 17.59 -11.70
C GLY A 47 -0.74 17.13 -10.28
N VAL A 48 0.29 16.94 -9.46
CA VAL A 48 0.18 16.42 -8.09
C VAL A 48 -0.04 17.52 -7.03
N GLU A 49 -0.16 18.78 -7.41
CA GLU A 49 -0.22 19.94 -6.50
C GLU A 49 -1.42 19.86 -5.54
N SER A 50 -2.57 19.41 -6.05
CA SER A 50 -3.76 19.19 -5.23
C SER A 50 -3.55 18.06 -4.22
N SER A 51 -2.85 16.99 -4.61
CA SER A 51 -2.49 15.89 -3.72
C SER A 51 -1.52 16.33 -2.63
N VAL A 52 -0.52 17.14 -2.96
CA VAL A 52 0.44 17.69 -1.98
C VAL A 52 -0.27 18.57 -0.96
N ARG A 53 -1.18 19.46 -1.40
CA ARG A 53 -1.94 20.33 -0.49
C ARG A 53 -2.80 19.52 0.47
N GLU A 54 -3.53 18.53 -0.05
CA GLU A 54 -4.42 17.72 0.76
C GLU A 54 -3.63 16.82 1.73
N LEU A 55 -2.50 16.26 1.31
CA LEU A 55 -1.61 15.53 2.19
C LEU A 55 -1.16 16.38 3.38
N ARG A 56 -0.69 17.60 3.11
CA ARG A 56 -0.28 18.53 4.17
C ARG A 56 -1.44 18.88 5.10
N ARG A 57 -2.59 19.25 4.57
CA ARG A 57 -3.79 19.53 5.37
C ARG A 57 -4.12 18.35 6.30
N CYS A 58 -4.18 17.15 5.76
CA CYS A 58 -4.50 15.96 6.56
C CYS A 58 -3.46 15.69 7.65
N VAL A 59 -2.17 15.78 7.33
CA VAL A 59 -1.10 15.42 8.28
C VAL A 59 -0.85 16.52 9.30
N GLU A 60 -0.75 17.79 8.86
CA GLU A 60 -0.35 18.91 9.72
C GLU A 60 -1.52 19.44 10.56
N GLU A 61 -2.75 19.48 10.01
CA GLU A 61 -3.91 20.07 10.68
C GLU A 61 -4.82 19.02 11.34
N MET A 62 -4.87 17.79 10.80
CA MET A 62 -5.84 16.76 11.23
C MET A 62 -5.17 15.52 11.84
N GLY A 63 -3.84 15.43 11.86
CA GLY A 63 -3.11 14.35 12.51
C GLY A 63 -3.11 13.01 11.78
N PHE A 64 -3.31 13.00 10.47
CA PHE A 64 -3.23 11.78 9.65
C PHE A 64 -1.82 11.20 9.68
N ILE A 65 -1.71 9.88 9.63
CA ILE A 65 -0.46 9.14 9.83
C ILE A 65 0.13 8.56 8.54
N GLY A 66 -0.58 8.63 7.43
CA GLY A 66 -0.19 8.10 6.12
C GLY A 66 -1.18 8.50 5.04
N CYS A 67 -0.94 8.03 3.82
CA CYS A 67 -1.84 8.27 2.69
C CYS A 67 -2.02 7.01 1.82
N ASN A 68 -3.08 6.99 1.01
CA ASN A 68 -3.25 6.08 -0.10
C ASN A 68 -2.77 6.76 -1.38
N LEU A 69 -1.85 6.12 -2.10
CA LEU A 69 -1.33 6.54 -3.39
C LEU A 69 -1.92 5.64 -4.49
N ASN A 70 -2.69 6.21 -5.40
CA ASN A 70 -3.20 5.48 -6.55
C ASN A 70 -2.16 5.51 -7.69
N PRO A 71 -1.56 4.37 -8.07
CA PRO A 71 -0.56 4.32 -9.13
C PRO A 71 -1.16 4.48 -10.54
N ASP A 72 -2.47 4.26 -10.69
CA ASP A 72 -3.20 4.43 -11.95
C ASP A 72 -4.53 5.17 -11.74
N PRO A 73 -4.51 6.51 -11.67
CA PRO A 73 -5.73 7.29 -11.56
C PRO A 73 -6.68 7.15 -12.77
N SER A 74 -6.18 6.61 -13.89
CA SER A 74 -6.98 6.46 -15.12
C SER A 74 -7.92 5.25 -15.12
N GLY A 75 -7.98 4.50 -14.02
CA GLY A 75 -8.94 3.40 -13.87
C GLY A 75 -8.64 2.17 -14.72
N GLY A 76 -7.40 1.73 -14.75
CA GLY A 76 -6.98 0.51 -15.44
C GLY A 76 -6.46 0.73 -16.86
N HIS A 77 -6.29 1.99 -17.27
CA HIS A 77 -5.75 2.32 -18.61
C HIS A 77 -4.28 2.71 -18.60
N TRP A 78 -3.69 3.00 -17.43
CA TRP A 78 -2.28 3.36 -17.25
C TRP A 78 -1.83 4.50 -18.17
N THR A 79 -2.65 5.54 -18.30
CA THR A 79 -2.37 6.69 -19.17
C THR A 79 -1.54 7.78 -18.49
N GLY A 80 -1.35 7.67 -17.18
CA GLY A 80 -0.53 8.59 -16.39
C GLY A 80 0.97 8.21 -16.41
N PRO A 81 1.83 9.10 -15.88
CA PRO A 81 3.24 8.80 -15.69
C PRO A 81 3.45 7.63 -14.72
N PRO A 82 4.43 6.73 -14.97
CA PRO A 82 4.77 5.68 -14.03
C PRO A 82 5.30 6.27 -12.71
N LEU A 83 5.22 5.52 -11.62
CA LEU A 83 5.55 6.02 -10.27
C LEU A 83 7.01 6.50 -10.10
N PHE A 84 7.91 6.14 -10.98
CA PHE A 84 9.29 6.65 -10.97
C PHE A 84 9.49 7.92 -11.78
N ASP A 85 8.46 8.45 -12.45
CA ASP A 85 8.54 9.68 -13.23
C ASP A 85 8.66 10.91 -12.32
N PRO A 86 9.48 11.92 -12.70
CA PRO A 86 9.60 13.17 -11.94
C PRO A 86 8.28 13.91 -11.66
N TYR A 87 7.23 13.60 -12.39
CA TYR A 87 5.86 14.07 -12.12
C TYR A 87 5.45 13.83 -10.64
N TRP A 88 5.86 12.71 -10.03
CA TRP A 88 5.51 12.34 -8.66
C TRP A 88 6.42 12.94 -7.59
N HIS A 89 7.61 13.45 -7.97
CA HIS A 89 8.63 13.91 -7.03
C HIS A 89 8.12 14.94 -6.01
N PRO A 90 7.27 15.95 -6.36
CA PRO A 90 6.76 16.88 -5.36
C PRO A 90 5.93 16.21 -4.26
N LEU A 91 5.17 15.17 -4.63
CA LEU A 91 4.39 14.40 -3.66
C LEU A 91 5.30 13.51 -2.79
N PHE A 92 6.27 12.85 -3.38
CA PHE A 92 7.21 12.00 -2.63
C PHE A 92 8.10 12.83 -1.68
N ALA A 93 8.53 14.01 -2.11
CA ALA A 93 9.24 14.94 -1.24
C ALA A 93 8.39 15.36 -0.02
N ALA A 94 7.12 15.68 -0.24
CA ALA A 94 6.19 16.00 0.86
C ALA A 94 5.96 14.81 1.80
N MET A 95 5.84 13.58 1.28
CA MET A 95 5.73 12.37 2.11
C MET A 95 6.97 12.17 2.99
N CYS A 96 8.18 12.35 2.43
CA CYS A 96 9.42 12.25 3.16
C CYS A 96 9.54 13.35 4.23
N GLU A 97 9.21 14.59 3.89
CA GLU A 97 9.23 15.73 4.82
C GLU A 97 8.27 15.53 6.00
N LEU A 98 7.08 15.02 5.73
CA LEU A 98 6.05 14.77 6.73
C LEU A 98 6.25 13.46 7.49
N ASP A 99 7.21 12.64 7.08
CA ASP A 99 7.48 11.31 7.62
C ASP A 99 6.24 10.40 7.63
N VAL A 100 5.57 10.28 6.48
CA VAL A 100 4.39 9.44 6.31
C VAL A 100 4.57 8.42 5.19
N PRO A 101 4.11 7.16 5.38
CA PRO A 101 4.11 6.14 4.34
C PRO A 101 2.93 6.31 3.38
N ALA A 102 3.02 5.66 2.22
CA ALA A 102 1.89 5.44 1.34
C ALA A 102 1.52 3.95 1.24
N MET A 103 0.23 3.64 1.31
CA MET A 103 -0.30 2.40 0.75
C MET A 103 -0.53 2.62 -0.74
N VAL A 104 0.14 1.83 -1.58
CA VAL A 104 0.04 1.96 -3.05
C VAL A 104 -1.14 1.13 -3.53
N HIS A 105 -2.29 1.76 -3.70
CA HIS A 105 -3.56 1.08 -3.93
C HIS A 105 -4.37 1.76 -5.04
N VAL A 106 -4.74 1.01 -6.09
CA VAL A 106 -5.62 1.51 -7.15
C VAL A 106 -7.08 1.64 -6.68
N SER A 107 -7.82 2.53 -7.33
CA SER A 107 -9.28 2.57 -7.23
C SER A 107 -9.93 1.55 -8.19
N ALA A 108 -11.27 1.48 -8.18
CA ALA A 108 -12.00 0.65 -9.14
C ALA A 108 -11.65 0.98 -10.59
N THR A 109 -11.63 -0.03 -11.46
CA THR A 109 -11.34 0.16 -12.88
C THR A 109 -12.61 0.51 -13.70
N CYS A 110 -12.40 1.27 -14.78
CA CYS A 110 -13.38 1.44 -15.85
C CYS A 110 -12.95 0.75 -17.16
N ASN A 111 -11.81 0.08 -17.17
CA ASN A 111 -11.31 -0.69 -18.30
C ASN A 111 -12.07 -2.03 -18.40
N PRO A 112 -12.82 -2.30 -19.49
CA PRO A 112 -13.63 -3.50 -19.62
C PRO A 112 -12.83 -4.81 -19.66
N ASN A 113 -11.50 -4.75 -19.84
CA ASN A 113 -10.65 -5.93 -19.85
C ASN A 113 -10.33 -6.46 -18.43
N PHE A 114 -10.64 -5.69 -17.39
CA PHE A 114 -10.43 -6.10 -16.01
C PHE A 114 -11.72 -6.31 -15.25
N HIS A 115 -11.74 -7.31 -14.38
CA HIS A 115 -12.71 -7.31 -13.29
C HIS A 115 -12.34 -6.17 -12.33
N PHE A 116 -13.32 -5.37 -11.93
CA PHE A 116 -13.09 -4.07 -11.32
C PHE A 116 -12.40 -4.08 -9.95
N THR A 117 -12.33 -5.21 -9.26
CA THR A 117 -11.66 -5.33 -7.96
C THR A 117 -10.55 -6.38 -7.91
N SER A 118 -10.64 -7.51 -8.61
CA SER A 118 -9.68 -8.61 -8.43
C SER A 118 -8.44 -8.48 -9.30
N SER A 119 -8.54 -8.78 -10.59
CA SER A 119 -7.36 -8.82 -11.48
C SER A 119 -6.69 -7.45 -11.64
N HIS A 120 -7.48 -6.38 -11.61
CA HIS A 120 -6.93 -5.02 -11.66
C HIS A 120 -6.07 -4.71 -10.44
N TYR A 121 -6.54 -5.03 -9.23
CA TYR A 121 -5.81 -4.75 -8.00
C TYR A 121 -4.49 -5.52 -7.93
N LEU A 122 -4.52 -6.84 -8.08
CA LEU A 122 -3.32 -7.68 -8.04
C LEU A 122 -2.30 -7.31 -9.15
N GLY A 123 -2.79 -6.96 -10.33
CA GLY A 123 -1.96 -6.48 -11.43
C GLY A 123 -1.30 -5.15 -11.13
N ALA A 124 -2.02 -4.22 -10.51
CA ALA A 124 -1.50 -2.91 -10.13
C ALA A 124 -0.45 -3.00 -9.03
N ASP A 125 -0.66 -3.83 -8.00
CA ASP A 125 0.30 -4.08 -6.92
C ASP A 125 1.64 -4.58 -7.48
N THR A 126 1.55 -5.61 -8.35
CA THR A 126 2.72 -6.18 -9.02
C THR A 126 3.43 -5.14 -9.89
N THR A 127 2.66 -4.32 -10.63
CA THR A 127 3.20 -3.26 -11.50
C THR A 127 3.91 -2.19 -10.68
N ALA A 128 3.32 -1.73 -9.58
CA ALA A 128 3.93 -0.74 -8.70
C ALA A 128 5.25 -1.23 -8.10
N PHE A 129 5.29 -2.48 -7.65
CA PHE A 129 6.52 -3.10 -7.16
C PHE A 129 7.61 -3.14 -8.24
N VAL A 130 7.27 -3.56 -9.46
CA VAL A 130 8.23 -3.62 -10.57
C VAL A 130 8.72 -2.22 -10.95
N GLN A 131 7.84 -1.21 -10.96
CA GLN A 131 8.24 0.18 -11.20
C GLN A 131 9.24 0.67 -10.15
N ALA A 132 9.03 0.36 -8.87
CA ALA A 132 9.99 0.67 -7.81
C ALA A 132 11.33 -0.06 -8.02
N MET A 133 11.28 -1.36 -8.30
CA MET A 133 12.47 -2.20 -8.49
C MET A 133 13.33 -1.77 -9.68
N THR A 134 12.71 -1.37 -10.80
CA THR A 134 13.40 -1.05 -12.06
C THR A 134 13.91 0.38 -12.14
N SER A 135 13.73 1.16 -11.08
CA SER A 135 14.11 2.57 -11.01
C SER A 135 15.01 2.86 -9.81
N GLY A 136 15.62 4.00 -9.78
CA GLY A 136 16.37 4.49 -8.61
C GLY A 136 15.50 5.21 -7.57
N LEU A 137 14.19 5.04 -7.60
CA LEU A 137 13.24 5.84 -6.83
C LEU A 137 13.57 5.96 -5.34
N PHE A 138 13.86 4.85 -4.67
CA PHE A 138 14.20 4.88 -3.25
C PHE A 138 15.64 5.32 -2.95
N ARG A 139 16.51 5.43 -3.95
CA ARG A 139 17.80 6.12 -3.80
C ARG A 139 17.61 7.64 -3.77
N ASP A 140 16.64 8.15 -4.54
CA ASP A 140 16.27 9.57 -4.54
C ASP A 140 15.44 9.95 -3.30
N PHE A 141 14.63 9.02 -2.79
CA PHE A 141 13.74 9.20 -1.64
C PHE A 141 13.97 8.10 -0.59
N PRO A 142 15.13 8.05 0.09
CA PRO A 142 15.52 6.93 0.94
C PRO A 142 14.67 6.75 2.22
N SER A 143 13.98 7.79 2.68
CA SER A 143 13.06 7.70 3.82
C SER A 143 11.62 7.35 3.44
N MET A 144 11.31 7.29 2.14
CA MET A 144 9.97 6.93 1.68
C MET A 144 9.65 5.46 1.97
N ARG A 145 8.41 5.18 2.38
CA ARG A 145 7.94 3.82 2.69
C ARG A 145 6.65 3.55 1.90
N TRP A 146 6.66 2.43 1.18
CA TRP A 146 5.49 1.95 0.46
C TRP A 146 4.96 0.65 1.06
N VAL A 147 3.67 0.59 1.30
CA VAL A 147 2.94 -0.65 1.60
C VAL A 147 2.23 -1.09 0.32
N ILE A 148 2.61 -2.25 -0.19
CA ILE A 148 1.95 -2.89 -1.34
C ILE A 148 0.90 -3.86 -0.78
N PRO A 149 -0.40 -3.59 -1.01
CA PRO A 149 -1.48 -4.39 -0.42
C PRO A 149 -1.63 -5.77 -1.09
N HIS A 150 -2.62 -6.54 -0.61
CA HIS A 150 -3.00 -7.86 -1.11
C HIS A 150 -1.81 -8.84 -1.17
N GLY A 151 -0.97 -8.82 -0.13
CA GLY A 151 0.23 -9.62 -0.05
C GLY A 151 1.28 -9.29 -1.11
N GLY A 152 1.20 -8.12 -1.75
CA GLY A 152 2.09 -7.73 -2.85
C GLY A 152 1.66 -8.27 -4.22
N GLY A 153 0.40 -8.64 -4.39
CA GLY A 153 -0.12 -9.17 -5.64
C GLY A 153 0.58 -10.48 -6.04
N ALA A 154 1.22 -10.53 -7.19
CA ALA A 154 1.94 -11.72 -7.66
C ALA A 154 3.43 -11.75 -7.22
N VAL A 155 3.91 -10.76 -6.48
CA VAL A 155 5.34 -10.62 -6.14
C VAL A 155 5.88 -11.81 -5.34
N PRO A 156 5.28 -12.24 -4.22
CA PRO A 156 5.82 -13.37 -3.46
C PRO A 156 5.85 -14.67 -4.27
N TYR A 157 4.84 -14.93 -5.08
CA TYR A 157 4.76 -16.11 -5.93
C TYR A 157 5.87 -16.14 -7.00
N HIS A 158 6.28 -14.97 -7.49
CA HIS A 158 7.33 -14.81 -8.51
C HIS A 158 8.64 -14.23 -7.96
N TRP A 159 8.87 -14.33 -6.64
CA TRP A 159 10.04 -13.76 -5.96
C TRP A 159 11.37 -14.08 -6.64
N GLY A 160 11.62 -15.37 -6.96
CA GLY A 160 12.82 -15.78 -7.67
C GLY A 160 12.98 -15.16 -9.06
N ARG A 161 11.88 -14.90 -9.77
CA ARG A 161 11.92 -14.21 -11.07
C ARG A 161 12.40 -12.77 -10.91
N PHE A 162 11.83 -12.02 -9.99
CA PHE A 162 12.20 -10.61 -9.75
C PHE A 162 13.64 -10.50 -9.22
N LYS A 163 14.03 -11.39 -8.32
CA LYS A 163 15.41 -11.47 -7.82
C LYS A 163 16.40 -11.71 -8.96
N GLY A 164 16.19 -12.73 -9.76
CA GLY A 164 17.08 -13.05 -10.89
C GLY A 164 17.16 -11.96 -11.94
N MET A 165 16.04 -11.25 -12.21
CA MET A 165 16.05 -10.11 -13.12
C MET A 165 16.89 -8.94 -12.57
N ALA A 166 16.71 -8.57 -11.29
CA ALA A 166 17.47 -7.50 -10.66
C ALA A 166 18.97 -7.80 -10.61
N GLU A 167 19.34 -9.05 -10.23
CA GLU A 167 20.73 -9.49 -10.22
C GLU A 167 21.37 -9.48 -11.62
N GLY A 168 20.64 -9.96 -12.65
CA GLY A 168 21.11 -9.98 -14.02
C GLY A 168 21.42 -8.58 -14.57
N HIS A 169 20.49 -7.64 -14.40
CA HIS A 169 20.70 -6.27 -14.85
C HIS A 169 21.82 -5.53 -14.11
N ASN A 170 21.97 -5.77 -12.81
CA ASN A 170 23.08 -5.20 -12.05
C ASN A 170 24.44 -5.78 -12.49
N ALA A 171 24.51 -7.07 -12.81
CA ALA A 171 25.72 -7.72 -13.34
C ALA A 171 26.13 -7.15 -14.71
N GLU A 172 25.18 -6.68 -15.51
CA GLU A 172 25.41 -6.00 -16.79
C GLU A 172 25.79 -4.52 -16.64
N GLY A 173 25.89 -4.01 -15.39
CA GLY A 173 26.27 -2.64 -15.10
C GLY A 173 25.12 -1.62 -15.15
N SER A 174 23.86 -2.07 -15.18
CA SER A 174 22.72 -1.20 -15.06
C SER A 174 22.58 -0.69 -13.61
N SER A 175 22.72 0.62 -13.43
CA SER A 175 22.60 1.24 -12.09
C SER A 175 21.17 1.60 -11.67
N THR A 176 20.18 1.40 -12.55
CA THR A 176 18.79 1.82 -12.29
C THR A 176 17.99 0.79 -11.50
N TRP A 177 18.31 -0.49 -11.63
CA TRP A 177 17.61 -1.55 -10.92
C TRP A 177 18.11 -1.68 -9.47
N GLN A 178 17.18 -1.86 -8.55
CA GLN A 178 17.49 -2.13 -7.14
C GLN A 178 17.42 -3.64 -6.87
N LEU A 179 18.39 -4.14 -6.13
CA LEU A 179 18.33 -5.52 -5.61
C LEU A 179 17.16 -5.64 -4.63
N LEU A 180 16.57 -6.82 -4.52
CA LEU A 180 15.41 -7.01 -3.62
C LEU A 180 15.76 -6.70 -2.16
N ASP A 181 16.96 -7.04 -1.71
CA ASP A 181 17.39 -6.74 -0.33
C ASP A 181 17.49 -5.22 -0.08
N GLU A 182 17.91 -4.44 -1.08
CA GLU A 182 17.91 -2.97 -1.00
C GLU A 182 16.47 -2.43 -0.97
N LEU A 183 15.61 -2.99 -1.83
CA LEU A 183 14.22 -2.56 -1.95
C LEU A 183 13.42 -2.81 -0.67
N MET A 184 13.76 -3.86 0.08
CA MET A 184 13.12 -4.17 1.37
C MET A 184 13.39 -3.14 2.47
N ALA A 185 14.30 -2.18 2.29
CA ALA A 185 14.41 -1.05 3.20
C ALA A 185 13.16 -0.12 3.15
N ASN A 186 12.44 -0.10 2.02
CA ASN A 186 11.39 0.87 1.72
C ASN A 186 10.04 0.25 1.39
N VAL A 187 10.00 -1.05 1.04
CA VAL A 187 8.77 -1.73 0.58
C VAL A 187 8.30 -2.73 1.64
N PHE A 188 7.02 -2.70 1.90
CA PHE A 188 6.31 -3.54 2.85
C PHE A 188 5.09 -4.16 2.19
N PHE A 189 4.61 -5.30 2.72
CA PHE A 189 3.44 -6.01 2.23
C PHE A 189 2.43 -6.21 3.35
N ASP A 190 1.15 -6.32 3.02
CA ASP A 190 0.14 -6.70 4.00
C ASP A 190 -0.18 -8.21 3.95
N THR A 191 -1.10 -8.66 4.81
CA THR A 191 -1.52 -10.05 4.90
C THR A 191 -2.89 -10.32 4.28
N CYS A 192 -3.37 -9.47 3.37
CA CYS A 192 -4.68 -9.65 2.70
C CYS A 192 -4.63 -10.72 1.60
N VAL A 193 -4.35 -11.98 1.96
CA VAL A 193 -4.11 -13.11 1.05
C VAL A 193 -5.15 -14.23 1.19
N TYR A 194 -6.05 -14.23 2.09
CA TYR A 194 -7.27 -15.04 2.25
C TYR A 194 -7.16 -16.56 2.15
N HIS A 195 -5.97 -17.18 2.22
CA HIS A 195 -5.78 -18.63 2.33
C HIS A 195 -4.41 -18.98 2.91
N GLN A 196 -4.36 -20.11 3.64
CA GLN A 196 -3.15 -20.50 4.38
C GLN A 196 -1.92 -20.69 3.48
N PRO A 197 -1.96 -21.42 2.34
CA PRO A 197 -0.76 -21.61 1.50
C PRO A 197 -0.17 -20.32 0.96
N GLY A 198 -0.99 -19.31 0.71
CA GLY A 198 -0.51 -18.00 0.26
C GLY A 198 0.18 -17.21 1.38
N ILE A 199 -0.33 -17.27 2.60
CA ILE A 199 0.33 -16.70 3.78
C ILE A 199 1.63 -17.45 4.08
N ASP A 200 1.64 -18.78 4.00
CA ASP A 200 2.85 -19.58 4.23
C ASP A 200 3.95 -19.21 3.22
N LEU A 201 3.59 -19.04 1.94
CA LEU A 201 4.52 -18.55 0.92
C LEU A 201 5.00 -17.13 1.21
N LEU A 202 4.10 -16.21 1.58
CA LEU A 202 4.44 -14.83 1.88
C LEU A 202 5.50 -14.76 2.99
N VAL A 203 5.29 -15.46 4.10
CA VAL A 203 6.21 -15.44 5.25
C VAL A 203 7.51 -16.24 5.02
N ASP A 204 7.53 -17.12 4.01
CA ASP A 204 8.72 -17.87 3.61
C ASP A 204 9.67 -17.03 2.73
N VAL A 205 9.12 -16.22 1.82
CA VAL A 205 9.94 -15.50 0.83
C VAL A 205 10.18 -14.02 1.16
N VAL A 206 9.25 -13.36 1.88
CA VAL A 206 9.38 -11.97 2.28
C VAL A 206 9.91 -11.90 3.71
N PRO A 207 10.93 -11.06 4.00
CA PRO A 207 11.39 -10.86 5.37
C PRO A 207 10.23 -10.45 6.28
N THR A 208 10.08 -11.12 7.43
CA THR A 208 8.96 -10.85 8.35
C THR A 208 8.91 -9.40 8.85
N ASP A 209 10.03 -8.72 8.85
CA ASP A 209 10.11 -7.28 9.16
C ASP A 209 9.41 -6.39 8.11
N ASN A 210 9.13 -6.92 6.93
CA ASN A 210 8.47 -6.22 5.83
C ASN A 210 6.99 -6.62 5.66
N ILE A 211 6.42 -7.34 6.61
CA ILE A 211 5.02 -7.79 6.56
C ILE A 211 4.22 -7.07 7.66
N LEU A 212 3.12 -6.42 7.28
CA LEU A 212 2.16 -5.79 8.18
C LEU A 212 0.86 -6.58 8.22
N PHE A 213 0.25 -6.67 9.39
CA PHE A 213 -1.08 -7.27 9.49
C PHE A 213 -2.11 -6.39 8.78
N GLY A 214 -2.89 -7.00 7.90
CA GLY A 214 -4.06 -6.43 7.25
C GLY A 214 -5.13 -7.51 7.04
N SER A 215 -6.40 -7.17 7.16
CA SER A 215 -7.51 -8.12 6.96
C SER A 215 -8.45 -7.72 5.84
N GLU A 216 -8.53 -6.44 5.55
CA GLU A 216 -9.56 -5.89 4.65
C GLU A 216 -11.00 -6.31 5.04
N MET A 217 -11.19 -6.68 6.31
CA MET A 217 -12.45 -7.13 6.87
C MET A 217 -13.35 -5.90 7.15
N VAL A 218 -14.56 -5.87 6.73
CA VAL A 218 -15.43 -6.69 5.89
C VAL A 218 -15.43 -6.16 4.44
N GLY A 219 -14.35 -6.36 3.74
CA GLY A 219 -14.04 -5.74 2.45
C GLY A 219 -14.46 -6.56 1.23
N ALA A 220 -13.49 -6.87 0.38
CA ALA A 220 -13.71 -7.46 -0.94
C ALA A 220 -14.11 -8.94 -0.89
N VAL A 221 -13.63 -9.70 0.11
CA VAL A 221 -13.82 -11.18 0.18
C VAL A 221 -14.68 -11.53 1.40
N LYS A 222 -15.99 -11.50 1.24
CA LYS A 222 -16.98 -11.73 2.33
C LYS A 222 -17.47 -13.18 2.46
N GLY A 223 -16.92 -14.09 1.68
CA GLY A 223 -17.36 -15.48 1.68
C GLY A 223 -16.93 -16.24 2.93
N LYS A 224 -17.67 -17.33 3.23
CA LYS A 224 -17.21 -18.33 4.20
C LYS A 224 -16.61 -19.51 3.44
N ASP A 225 -15.48 -19.98 3.94
CA ASP A 225 -14.85 -21.19 3.51
C ASP A 225 -15.77 -22.39 3.85
N PRO A 226 -16.25 -23.17 2.88
CA PRO A 226 -17.15 -24.29 3.14
C PRO A 226 -16.50 -25.41 3.95
N ASP A 227 -15.18 -25.55 3.91
CA ASP A 227 -14.46 -26.61 4.61
C ASP A 227 -14.23 -26.29 6.10
N THR A 228 -14.10 -25.02 6.43
CA THR A 228 -13.80 -24.57 7.82
C THR A 228 -14.97 -23.85 8.48
N GLY A 229 -15.90 -23.29 7.70
CA GLY A 229 -17.00 -22.44 8.17
C GLY A 229 -16.58 -21.04 8.59
N GLU A 230 -15.30 -20.68 8.46
CA GLU A 230 -14.71 -19.40 8.84
C GLU A 230 -14.74 -18.41 7.67
N TYR A 231 -14.71 -17.10 7.93
CA TYR A 231 -14.64 -16.11 6.87
C TYR A 231 -13.25 -16.08 6.23
N TYR A 232 -13.19 -15.94 4.88
CA TYR A 232 -11.92 -15.83 4.16
C TYR A 232 -11.11 -14.61 4.60
N ASP A 233 -11.76 -13.48 4.89
CA ASP A 233 -11.14 -12.22 5.29
C ASP A 233 -10.76 -12.16 6.79
N ASP A 234 -10.96 -13.23 7.56
CA ASP A 234 -10.33 -13.41 8.87
C ASP A 234 -8.85 -13.82 8.72
N THR A 235 -8.03 -12.90 8.28
CA THR A 235 -6.62 -13.14 7.98
C THR A 235 -5.77 -13.39 9.23
N LYS A 236 -6.24 -13.00 10.42
CA LYS A 236 -5.55 -13.23 11.69
C LYS A 236 -5.25 -14.72 11.90
N ARG A 237 -6.22 -15.59 11.65
CA ARG A 237 -6.09 -17.04 11.81
C ARG A 237 -4.98 -17.64 10.95
N TYR A 238 -4.74 -17.10 9.77
CA TYR A 238 -3.66 -17.61 8.89
C TYR A 238 -2.28 -17.28 9.45
N ILE A 239 -2.10 -16.08 10.01
CA ILE A 239 -0.84 -15.68 10.67
C ILE A 239 -0.62 -16.49 11.96
N GLU A 240 -1.68 -16.76 12.73
CA GLU A 240 -1.59 -17.59 13.94
C GLU A 240 -1.20 -19.04 13.63
N ARG A 241 -1.60 -19.57 12.47
CA ARG A 241 -1.28 -20.94 12.02
C ARG A 241 0.04 -21.05 11.27
N ALA A 242 0.58 -19.94 10.74
CA ALA A 242 1.84 -19.95 10.01
C ALA A 242 3.03 -20.37 10.91
N ASN A 243 4.04 -20.96 10.29
CA ASN A 243 5.26 -21.40 10.98
C ASN A 243 6.16 -20.20 11.34
N LEU A 244 5.73 -19.42 12.33
CA LEU A 244 6.38 -18.20 12.80
C LEU A 244 6.70 -18.32 14.29
N SER A 245 7.80 -17.73 14.72
CA SER A 245 8.09 -17.54 16.15
C SER A 245 7.12 -16.52 16.76
N ILE A 246 7.05 -16.49 18.08
CA ILE A 246 6.26 -15.49 18.82
C ILE A 246 6.73 -14.07 18.46
N GLU A 247 8.05 -13.88 18.38
CA GLU A 247 8.64 -12.57 18.00
C GLU A 247 8.22 -12.15 16.59
N GLN A 248 8.28 -13.03 15.61
CA GLN A 248 7.86 -12.75 14.24
C GLN A 248 6.37 -12.41 14.15
N ARG A 249 5.50 -13.13 14.86
CA ARG A 249 4.06 -12.80 14.93
C ARG A 249 3.83 -11.43 15.57
N THR A 250 4.52 -11.12 16.65
CA THR A 250 4.43 -9.80 17.31
C THR A 250 4.85 -8.68 16.37
N LYS A 251 5.92 -8.89 15.59
CA LYS A 251 6.35 -7.92 14.56
C LYS A 251 5.26 -7.69 13.52
N ILE A 252 4.67 -8.75 12.98
CA ILE A 252 3.61 -8.65 11.95
C ILE A 252 2.36 -7.95 12.51
N PHE A 253 1.91 -8.30 13.72
CA PHE A 253 0.68 -7.75 14.30
C PHE A 253 0.82 -6.32 14.83
N ASP A 254 2.00 -5.92 15.32
CA ASP A 254 2.19 -4.62 15.97
C ASP A 254 3.52 -3.92 15.62
N GLY A 255 4.66 -4.60 15.76
CA GLY A 255 5.97 -3.93 15.70
C GLY A 255 6.27 -3.26 14.36
N ASN A 256 5.92 -3.89 13.25
CA ASN A 256 6.22 -3.38 11.92
C ASN A 256 5.37 -2.15 11.57
N VAL A 257 4.08 -2.14 11.95
CA VAL A 257 3.23 -0.98 11.68
C VAL A 257 3.73 0.28 12.37
N ARG A 258 4.28 0.16 13.60
CA ARG A 258 4.86 1.29 14.33
C ARG A 258 6.11 1.85 13.66
N ARG A 259 6.89 0.99 13.03
CA ARG A 259 8.07 1.39 12.26
C ARG A 259 7.69 2.04 10.93
N VAL A 260 6.68 1.52 10.25
CA VAL A 260 6.22 2.02 8.96
C VAL A 260 5.42 3.32 9.09
N TYR A 261 4.62 3.43 10.15
CA TYR A 261 3.79 4.60 10.48
C TYR A 261 4.29 5.26 11.77
N PRO A 262 5.42 5.99 11.76
CA PRO A 262 6.04 6.52 12.98
C PRO A 262 5.16 7.55 13.71
N ARG A 263 4.18 8.13 13.01
CA ARG A 263 3.17 9.03 13.60
C ARG A 263 2.04 8.28 14.33
N LEU A 264 2.01 6.95 14.30
CA LEU A 264 1.09 6.14 15.08
C LEU A 264 1.51 6.21 16.56
N THR A 265 0.97 7.18 17.28
CA THR A 265 1.18 7.30 18.72
C THR A 265 0.35 6.25 19.47
N THR A 266 0.95 5.62 20.45
CA THR A 266 0.23 4.77 21.38
C THR A 266 -0.66 5.62 22.29
N THR A 267 -1.84 6.01 21.84
CA THR A 267 -2.92 6.41 22.73
C THR A 267 -3.65 5.15 23.12
N GLY A 268 -3.34 4.64 24.33
CA GLY A 268 -4.23 3.79 25.08
C GLY A 268 -4.49 2.37 24.55
N VAL A 269 -3.50 1.47 24.56
CA VAL A 269 -3.79 0.11 25.02
C VAL A 269 -3.26 0.04 26.44
N ALA A 270 -4.08 0.45 27.39
CA ALA A 270 -3.91 0.08 28.78
C ALA A 270 -4.00 -1.44 28.85
N SER A 271 -2.95 -2.06 29.34
CA SER A 271 -2.78 -3.46 29.68
C SER A 271 -3.95 -4.05 30.47
#